data_57d897722c1c1dd86231c14cee0d391a
#
_entry.id   57d897722c1c1dd86231c14cee0d391a
#
_cell.length_a   1.000
_cell.length_b   1.000
_cell.length_c   1.000
_cell.angle_alpha   90.00
_cell.angle_beta   90.00
_cell.angle_gamma   90.00
#
_symmetry.space_group_name_H-M   'P 1'
#
loop_
_entity.id
_entity.type
_entity.pdbx_description
1 polymer ?
#
loop_
_entity_poly.entity_id
_entity_poly.type
_entity_poly.pdbx_seq_one_letter_code
_entity_poly.pdbx_strand_id
1 'polypeptide(L)'
;MRILTGKKTKGVRYPSVIGHEFCGVIAEVGADVKGYEVGEKVAVANVIPCHHCSSCLRGRTNACLDRKAIGYEFDGGFEEYIRIPAICIENGNVVKLPEHVSYQAGALIEPLSCCIRGLKNAGTGFNDDVLIVGAGPIGLFHLQLSKIAGARKVIVSEPNEQRRKVALELGADLVVDPTKEDLPAIVNRETNGQGMDVIVMAIGVPALVNSTLKLCKRGGTVNLFAGFAGTGESTIEVNTIHYNEINVNGSTAYKLEDYLAAAEMIKSGKIDADKIVTHRFKIEDFQKAYDVCVAGTGLKVIIEP
;
A
#
# COMPACT_ATOMS: atom_id res chain seq x y z
N MET A 1 -13.26 -4.77 2.58
CA MET A 1 -13.79 -5.38 1.34
C MET A 1 -13.64 -6.92 1.28
N ARG A 2 -12.42 -7.49 1.24
CA ARG A 2 -12.23 -8.96 1.06
C ARG A 2 -12.84 -9.81 2.18
N ILE A 3 -12.86 -9.34 3.42
CA ILE A 3 -13.50 -10.03 4.56
C ILE A 3 -15.02 -10.02 4.39
N LEU A 4 -15.61 -8.86 4.15
CA LEU A 4 -17.06 -8.69 3.98
C LEU A 4 -17.64 -9.48 2.80
N THR A 5 -16.84 -9.75 1.77
CA THR A 5 -17.24 -10.56 0.62
C THR A 5 -16.88 -12.05 0.77
N GLY A 6 -16.38 -12.49 1.94
CA GLY A 6 -15.96 -13.87 2.18
C GLY A 6 -14.70 -14.33 1.42
N LYS A 7 -14.03 -13.41 0.69
CA LYS A 7 -12.81 -13.71 -0.07
C LYS A 7 -11.54 -13.83 0.81
N LYS A 8 -11.65 -13.43 2.08
CA LYS A 8 -10.60 -13.55 3.09
C LYS A 8 -11.22 -14.10 4.38
N THR A 9 -10.85 -15.31 4.72
CA THR A 9 -11.36 -16.02 5.92
C THR A 9 -10.25 -16.44 6.88
N LYS A 10 -9.04 -16.72 6.34
CA LYS A 10 -7.89 -17.14 7.15
C LYS A 10 -7.46 -16.02 8.10
N GLY A 11 -7.37 -16.33 9.39
CA GLY A 11 -6.97 -15.41 10.46
C GLY A 11 -8.13 -14.51 10.95
N VAL A 12 -9.32 -14.61 10.39
CA VAL A 12 -10.48 -13.82 10.82
C VAL A 12 -11.26 -14.57 11.88
N ARG A 13 -11.44 -13.96 13.04
CA ARG A 13 -12.29 -14.45 14.12
C ARG A 13 -13.71 -13.90 13.91
N TYR A 14 -14.73 -14.68 14.24
CA TYR A 14 -16.13 -14.23 14.22
C TYR A 14 -16.79 -14.52 15.57
N PRO A 15 -17.54 -13.56 16.15
CA PRO A 15 -17.67 -12.17 15.72
C PRO A 15 -16.38 -11.38 15.97
N SER A 16 -16.11 -10.37 15.15
CA SER A 16 -15.00 -9.43 15.38
C SER A 16 -15.23 -8.10 14.68
N VAL A 17 -14.64 -7.04 15.20
CA VAL A 17 -14.51 -5.76 14.51
C VAL A 17 -13.36 -5.86 13.52
N ILE A 18 -13.58 -5.40 12.29
CA ILE A 18 -12.56 -5.37 11.22
C ILE A 18 -11.95 -3.98 11.07
N GLY A 19 -10.99 -3.82 10.14
CA GLY A 19 -10.27 -2.57 9.91
C GLY A 19 -8.85 -2.65 10.48
N HIS A 20 -7.85 -2.36 9.66
CA HIS A 20 -6.44 -2.49 10.07
C HIS A 20 -5.60 -1.27 9.69
N GLU A 21 -6.21 -0.26 9.14
CA GLU A 21 -5.63 1.03 8.79
C GLU A 21 -6.34 2.08 9.66
N PHE A 22 -5.72 2.51 10.75
CA PHE A 22 -6.37 3.41 11.71
C PHE A 22 -5.37 4.32 12.44
N CYS A 23 -5.89 5.42 12.94
CA CYS A 23 -5.20 6.40 13.76
C CYS A 23 -6.21 6.94 14.78
N GLY A 24 -5.76 7.29 15.96
CA GLY A 24 -6.64 7.79 17.00
C GLY A 24 -5.90 8.49 18.12
N VAL A 25 -6.61 8.72 19.23
CA VAL A 25 -6.09 9.32 20.46
C VAL A 25 -6.14 8.30 21.57
N ILE A 26 -5.13 8.25 22.40
CA ILE A 26 -5.11 7.39 23.59
C ILE A 26 -6.19 7.86 24.56
N ALA A 27 -7.20 7.04 24.78
CA ALA A 27 -8.29 7.31 25.73
C ALA A 27 -8.00 6.77 27.12
N GLU A 28 -7.28 5.65 27.21
CA GLU A 28 -6.92 5.00 28.46
C GLU A 28 -5.56 4.32 28.33
N VAL A 29 -4.79 4.27 29.43
CA VAL A 29 -3.50 3.60 29.49
C VAL A 29 -3.54 2.55 30.59
N GLY A 30 -3.17 1.30 30.28
CA GLY A 30 -3.07 0.23 31.26
C GLY A 30 -2.01 0.51 32.32
N ALA A 31 -2.21 0.02 33.55
CA ALA A 31 -1.39 0.35 34.73
C ALA A 31 0.13 0.05 34.53
N ASP A 32 0.46 -0.97 33.74
CA ASP A 32 1.85 -1.39 33.52
C ASP A 32 2.48 -0.76 32.26
N VAL A 33 1.71 -0.02 31.46
CA VAL A 33 2.19 0.61 30.23
C VAL A 33 2.97 1.87 30.56
N LYS A 34 4.18 2.01 29.99
CA LYS A 34 5.05 3.17 30.17
C LYS A 34 5.30 3.87 28.84
N GLY A 35 5.54 5.18 28.93
CA GLY A 35 5.92 5.98 27.77
C GLY A 35 4.76 6.46 26.90
N TYR A 36 3.50 6.24 27.34
CA TYR A 36 2.28 6.73 26.67
C TYR A 36 1.38 7.44 27.68
N GLU A 37 0.69 8.48 27.20
CA GLU A 37 -0.21 9.30 28.03
C GLU A 37 -1.57 9.45 27.33
N VAL A 38 -2.63 9.62 28.13
CA VAL A 38 -3.98 9.93 27.62
C VAL A 38 -3.93 11.26 26.88
N GLY A 39 -4.57 11.31 25.71
CA GLY A 39 -4.59 12.48 24.85
C GLY A 39 -3.53 12.45 23.74
N GLU A 40 -2.54 11.58 23.80
CA GLU A 40 -1.55 11.47 22.71
C GLU A 40 -2.17 10.88 21.44
N LYS A 41 -1.90 11.51 20.30
CA LYS A 41 -2.26 11.01 18.98
C LYS A 41 -1.31 9.88 18.55
N VAL A 42 -1.87 8.76 18.11
CA VAL A 42 -1.10 7.58 17.75
C VAL A 42 -1.62 6.90 16.48
N ALA A 43 -0.72 6.29 15.74
CA ALA A 43 -1.04 5.26 14.74
C ALA A 43 -0.39 3.93 15.16
N VAL A 44 -0.94 2.81 14.71
CA VAL A 44 -0.49 1.50 15.17
C VAL A 44 -0.20 0.57 13.99
N ALA A 45 1.02 0.02 13.96
CA ALA A 45 1.38 -1.04 13.03
C ALA A 45 0.60 -2.31 13.37
N ASN A 46 -0.30 -2.71 12.50
CA ASN A 46 -1.22 -3.82 12.75
C ASN A 46 -0.56 -5.21 12.67
N VAL A 47 0.61 -5.34 12.04
CA VAL A 47 1.32 -6.61 11.83
C VAL A 47 2.12 -6.99 13.08
N ILE A 48 1.83 -8.16 13.64
CA ILE A 48 2.44 -8.68 14.87
C ILE A 48 3.16 -10.00 14.52
N PRO A 49 4.48 -9.99 14.29
CA PRO A 49 5.25 -11.19 14.01
C PRO A 49 5.56 -11.97 15.29
N CYS A 50 5.82 -13.28 15.16
CA CYS A 50 6.18 -14.12 16.30
C CYS A 50 7.65 -14.01 16.74
N HIS A 51 8.53 -13.40 15.93
CA HIS A 51 9.96 -13.21 16.13
C HIS A 51 10.85 -14.47 16.22
N HIS A 52 10.29 -15.69 16.25
CA HIS A 52 11.06 -16.94 16.43
C HIS A 52 10.96 -17.95 15.27
N CYS A 53 10.03 -17.77 14.32
CA CYS A 53 9.96 -18.66 13.15
C CYS A 53 11.11 -18.40 12.16
N SER A 54 11.32 -19.36 11.24
CA SER A 54 12.40 -19.27 10.26
C SER A 54 12.37 -18.01 9.39
N SER A 55 11.19 -17.48 9.08
CA SER A 55 11.06 -16.20 8.35
C SER A 55 11.49 -15.02 9.20
N CYS A 56 11.06 -14.96 10.47
CA CYS A 56 11.45 -13.88 11.39
C CYS A 56 12.96 -13.88 11.65
N LEU A 57 13.55 -15.03 11.90
CA LEU A 57 15.00 -15.18 12.14
C LEU A 57 15.86 -14.75 10.94
N ARG A 58 15.28 -14.77 9.72
CA ARG A 58 15.92 -14.24 8.50
C ARG A 58 15.59 -12.76 8.23
N GLY A 59 15.00 -12.05 9.20
CA GLY A 59 14.60 -10.65 9.03
C GLY A 59 13.39 -10.42 8.12
N ARG A 60 12.61 -11.47 7.80
CA ARG A 60 11.40 -11.41 6.98
C ARG A 60 10.14 -11.45 7.86
N THR A 61 10.02 -10.51 8.78
CA THR A 61 8.90 -10.45 9.75
C THR A 61 7.55 -10.25 9.08
N ASN A 62 7.49 -9.56 7.94
CA ASN A 62 6.29 -9.45 7.09
C ASN A 62 5.78 -10.80 6.55
N ALA A 63 6.67 -11.79 6.40
CA ALA A 63 6.37 -13.15 5.96
C ALA A 63 6.38 -14.16 7.12
N CYS A 64 6.10 -13.71 8.34
CA CYS A 64 6.03 -14.55 9.53
C CYS A 64 5.01 -15.67 9.35
N LEU A 65 5.39 -16.90 9.74
CA LEU A 65 4.55 -18.09 9.61
C LEU A 65 3.39 -18.12 10.62
N ASP A 66 3.59 -17.49 11.78
CA ASP A 66 2.60 -17.32 12.85
C ASP A 66 2.31 -15.83 13.08
N ARG A 67 2.02 -15.12 11.99
CA ARG A 67 1.69 -13.71 12.04
C ARG A 67 0.27 -13.50 12.54
N LYS A 68 0.12 -12.65 13.55
CA LYS A 68 -1.16 -12.09 13.97
C LYS A 68 -1.31 -10.65 13.49
N ALA A 69 -2.54 -10.16 13.43
CA ALA A 69 -2.78 -8.77 13.04
C ALA A 69 -4.06 -8.21 13.69
N ILE A 70 -4.01 -6.91 14.00
CA ILE A 70 -5.17 -6.12 14.37
C ILE A 70 -6.11 -6.04 13.15
N GLY A 71 -7.41 -6.19 13.36
CA GLY A 71 -8.41 -6.27 12.29
C GLY A 71 -8.59 -7.66 11.70
N TYR A 72 -7.92 -8.69 12.27
CA TYR A 72 -8.01 -10.10 11.89
C TYR A 72 -8.11 -11.01 13.13
N GLU A 73 -7.00 -11.35 13.76
CA GLU A 73 -6.98 -12.13 15.01
C GLU A 73 -7.35 -11.29 16.24
N PHE A 74 -7.14 -9.99 16.19
CA PHE A 74 -7.59 -9.00 17.16
C PHE A 74 -8.62 -8.09 16.52
N ASP A 75 -9.50 -7.49 17.33
CA ASP A 75 -10.46 -6.50 16.86
C ASP A 75 -9.74 -5.30 16.23
N GLY A 76 -10.36 -4.69 15.23
CA GLY A 76 -9.77 -3.67 14.37
C GLY A 76 -10.40 -2.29 14.55
N GLY A 77 -10.05 -1.35 13.70
CA GLY A 77 -10.30 0.08 13.87
C GLY A 77 -11.67 0.59 13.39
N PHE A 78 -12.63 -0.26 12.98
CA PHE A 78 -14.00 0.21 12.67
C PHE A 78 -14.88 0.23 13.92
N GLU A 79 -14.43 0.95 14.93
CA GLU A 79 -15.09 1.14 16.23
C GLU A 79 -14.66 2.47 16.84
N GLU A 80 -15.40 2.95 17.84
CA GLU A 80 -15.08 4.20 18.55
C GLU A 80 -13.82 4.05 19.42
N TYR A 81 -13.64 2.90 20.06
CA TYR A 81 -12.51 2.59 20.94
C TYR A 81 -11.94 1.23 20.61
N ILE A 82 -10.66 1.18 20.31
CA ILE A 82 -9.92 -0.06 20.04
C ILE A 82 -8.95 -0.37 21.19
N ARG A 83 -8.94 -1.63 21.63
CA ARG A 83 -7.94 -2.09 22.58
C ARG A 83 -6.69 -2.57 21.86
N ILE A 84 -5.57 -1.87 22.11
CA ILE A 84 -4.27 -2.27 21.57
C ILE A 84 -3.65 -3.35 22.48
N PRO A 85 -3.33 -4.55 21.97
CA PRO A 85 -2.72 -5.63 22.75
C PRO A 85 -1.34 -5.24 23.30
N ALA A 86 -0.98 -5.73 24.51
CA ALA A 86 0.30 -5.46 25.16
C ALA A 86 1.50 -5.79 24.26
N ILE A 87 1.43 -6.86 23.50
CA ILE A 87 2.48 -7.26 22.53
C ILE A 87 2.78 -6.16 21.48
N CYS A 88 1.82 -5.31 21.13
CA CYS A 88 2.04 -4.18 20.25
C CYS A 88 2.88 -3.08 20.92
N ILE A 89 2.73 -2.90 22.24
CA ILE A 89 3.54 -1.97 23.03
C ILE A 89 4.97 -2.50 23.13
N GLU A 90 5.11 -3.78 23.51
CA GLU A 90 6.39 -4.47 23.66
C GLU A 90 7.22 -4.49 22.36
N ASN A 91 6.56 -4.67 21.22
CA ASN A 91 7.19 -4.67 19.90
C ASN A 91 7.45 -3.27 19.32
N GLY A 92 6.96 -2.19 19.96
CA GLY A 92 7.08 -0.83 19.42
C GLY A 92 6.15 -0.52 18.25
N ASN A 93 5.03 -1.23 18.14
CA ASN A 93 4.05 -1.04 17.06
C ASN A 93 3.27 0.29 17.17
N VAL A 94 3.22 0.93 18.33
CA VAL A 94 2.49 2.18 18.57
C VAL A 94 3.40 3.38 18.31
N VAL A 95 3.01 4.22 17.38
CA VAL A 95 3.79 5.39 16.94
C VAL A 95 3.07 6.67 17.29
N LYS A 96 3.70 7.52 18.08
CA LYS A 96 3.17 8.86 18.39
C LYS A 96 3.23 9.76 17.17
N LEU A 97 2.17 10.53 16.97
CA LEU A 97 2.03 11.48 15.88
C LEU A 97 1.91 12.91 16.44
N PRO A 98 2.58 13.88 15.82
CA PRO A 98 2.43 15.28 16.20
C PRO A 98 1.06 15.84 15.78
N GLU A 99 0.64 16.93 16.44
CA GLU A 99 -0.68 17.55 16.23
C GLU A 99 -0.97 17.94 14.77
N HIS A 100 0.04 18.38 14.04
CA HIS A 100 -0.13 18.80 12.63
C HIS A 100 -0.44 17.66 11.66
N VAL A 101 -0.23 16.40 12.04
CA VAL A 101 -0.60 15.25 11.21
C VAL A 101 -2.11 15.03 11.32
N SER A 102 -2.81 15.02 10.20
CA SER A 102 -4.24 14.72 10.17
C SER A 102 -4.50 13.25 10.59
N TYR A 103 -5.68 12.95 11.16
CA TYR A 103 -6.05 11.57 11.48
C TYR A 103 -6.10 10.71 10.23
N GLN A 104 -6.53 11.28 9.09
CA GLN A 104 -6.61 10.61 7.82
C GLN A 104 -5.22 10.20 7.31
N ALA A 105 -4.26 11.12 7.37
CA ALA A 105 -2.87 10.82 7.02
C ALA A 105 -2.26 9.78 7.97
N GLY A 106 -2.58 9.85 9.26
CA GLY A 106 -2.17 8.87 10.26
C GLY A 106 -2.69 7.46 9.96
N ALA A 107 -3.96 7.32 9.55
CA ALA A 107 -4.54 6.05 9.16
C ALA A 107 -3.91 5.48 7.87
N LEU A 108 -3.35 6.34 7.01
CA LEU A 108 -2.72 5.94 5.74
C LEU A 108 -1.25 5.53 5.88
N ILE A 109 -0.67 5.59 7.07
CA ILE A 109 0.69 5.07 7.35
C ILE A 109 0.78 3.58 7.02
N GLU A 110 -0.28 2.80 7.33
CA GLU A 110 -0.31 1.36 7.06
C GLU A 110 -0.14 1.03 5.56
N PRO A 111 -1.02 1.47 4.65
CA PRO A 111 -0.85 1.18 3.23
C PRO A 111 0.41 1.81 2.62
N LEU A 112 0.85 2.98 3.10
CA LEU A 112 2.11 3.57 2.70
C LEU A 112 3.30 2.68 3.08
N SER A 113 3.28 2.05 4.26
CA SER A 113 4.33 1.13 4.70
C SER A 113 4.45 -0.11 3.80
N CYS A 114 3.31 -0.61 3.32
CA CYS A 114 3.28 -1.65 2.30
C CYS A 114 3.95 -1.18 1.00
N CYS A 115 3.68 0.06 0.57
CA CYS A 115 4.29 0.63 -0.64
C CYS A 115 5.80 0.86 -0.49
N ILE A 116 6.28 1.28 0.70
CA ILE A 116 7.73 1.35 0.99
C ILE A 116 8.37 -0.03 0.86
N ARG A 117 7.72 -1.08 1.36
CA ARG A 117 8.18 -2.45 1.17
C ARG A 117 8.22 -2.83 -0.30
N GLY A 118 7.20 -2.43 -1.07
CA GLY A 118 7.15 -2.62 -2.53
C GLY A 118 8.29 -1.92 -3.25
N LEU A 119 8.55 -0.66 -2.93
CA LEU A 119 9.64 0.13 -3.49
C LEU A 119 11.00 -0.54 -3.25
N LYS A 120 11.27 -0.98 -2.00
CA LYS A 120 12.50 -1.70 -1.64
C LYS A 120 12.65 -3.01 -2.41
N ASN A 121 11.56 -3.78 -2.57
CA ASN A 121 11.59 -5.04 -3.32
C ASN A 121 11.76 -4.81 -4.82
N ALA A 122 11.17 -3.76 -5.36
CA ALA A 122 11.30 -3.36 -6.76
C ALA A 122 12.70 -2.82 -7.09
N GLY A 123 13.43 -2.36 -6.07
CA GLY A 123 14.75 -1.75 -6.24
C GLY A 123 14.69 -0.36 -6.88
N THR A 124 13.52 0.33 -6.80
CA THR A 124 13.37 1.67 -7.38
C THR A 124 14.37 2.65 -6.78
N GLY A 125 15.11 3.34 -7.62
CA GLY A 125 16.19 4.22 -7.21
C GLY A 125 16.38 5.48 -8.06
N PHE A 126 17.56 6.06 -7.89
CA PHE A 126 17.94 7.28 -8.60
C PHE A 126 18.07 7.03 -10.11
N ASN A 127 17.49 7.95 -10.89
CA ASN A 127 17.52 7.96 -12.35
C ASN A 127 16.77 6.82 -13.05
N ASP A 128 15.93 6.07 -12.35
CA ASP A 128 15.09 5.02 -12.94
C ASP A 128 13.90 5.60 -13.72
N ASP A 129 13.52 4.93 -14.80
CA ASP A 129 12.24 5.10 -15.47
C ASP A 129 11.23 4.13 -14.86
N VAL A 130 10.18 4.67 -14.26
CA VAL A 130 9.20 3.88 -13.50
C VAL A 130 7.83 3.92 -14.18
N LEU A 131 7.23 2.75 -14.42
CA LEU A 131 5.83 2.62 -14.82
C LEU A 131 4.99 2.12 -13.65
N ILE A 132 3.93 2.84 -13.34
CA ILE A 132 2.93 2.42 -12.35
C ILE A 132 1.64 2.06 -13.08
N VAL A 133 1.21 0.82 -12.95
CA VAL A 133 -0.03 0.32 -13.56
C VAL A 133 -1.14 0.37 -12.53
N GLY A 134 -2.04 1.36 -12.68
CA GLY A 134 -3.13 1.70 -11.77
C GLY A 134 -2.84 2.88 -10.87
N ALA A 135 -3.75 3.87 -10.82
CA ALA A 135 -3.71 5.06 -9.97
C ALA A 135 -4.75 5.01 -8.84
N GLY A 136 -4.93 3.85 -8.22
CA GLY A 136 -5.58 3.74 -6.91
C GLY A 136 -4.68 4.29 -5.80
N PRO A 137 -5.11 4.30 -4.52
CA PRO A 137 -4.29 4.80 -3.41
C PRO A 137 -2.87 4.22 -3.37
N ILE A 138 -2.73 2.94 -3.66
CA ILE A 138 -1.45 2.23 -3.72
C ILE A 138 -0.56 2.78 -4.84
N GLY A 139 -1.10 2.92 -6.06
CA GLY A 139 -0.34 3.47 -7.19
C GLY A 139 0.10 4.91 -6.94
N LEU A 140 -0.75 5.73 -6.31
CA LEU A 140 -0.43 7.11 -5.96
C LEU A 140 0.64 7.21 -4.85
N PHE A 141 0.70 6.26 -3.92
CA PHE A 141 1.82 6.17 -2.98
C PHE A 141 3.12 5.74 -3.68
N HIS A 142 3.06 4.74 -4.57
CA HIS A 142 4.23 4.36 -5.34
C HIS A 142 4.75 5.49 -6.22
N LEU A 143 3.87 6.32 -6.80
CA LEU A 143 4.24 7.51 -7.55
C LEU A 143 5.07 8.47 -6.67
N GLN A 144 4.53 8.89 -5.53
CA GLN A 144 5.22 9.81 -4.63
C GLN A 144 6.55 9.22 -4.13
N LEU A 145 6.54 7.94 -3.74
CA LEU A 145 7.75 7.24 -3.29
C LEU A 145 8.81 7.14 -4.39
N SER A 146 8.43 6.89 -5.64
CA SER A 146 9.35 6.84 -6.78
C SER A 146 9.99 8.21 -7.04
N LYS A 147 9.20 9.29 -6.96
CA LYS A 147 9.74 10.66 -7.07
C LYS A 147 10.71 10.98 -5.93
N ILE A 148 10.40 10.59 -4.69
CA ILE A 148 11.29 10.76 -3.53
C ILE A 148 12.57 9.95 -3.68
N ALA A 149 12.50 8.75 -4.26
CA ALA A 149 13.68 7.91 -4.54
C ALA A 149 14.57 8.46 -5.66
N GLY A 150 14.13 9.51 -6.36
CA GLY A 150 14.91 10.16 -7.43
C GLY A 150 14.69 9.53 -8.80
N ALA A 151 13.58 8.87 -9.04
CA ALA A 151 13.22 8.38 -10.38
C ALA A 151 13.29 9.51 -11.42
N ARG A 152 13.89 9.22 -12.58
CA ARG A 152 14.02 10.16 -13.68
C ARG A 152 12.67 10.51 -14.29
N LYS A 153 11.85 9.50 -14.50
CA LYS A 153 10.53 9.62 -15.07
C LYS A 153 9.56 8.63 -14.40
N VAL A 154 8.37 9.10 -14.03
CA VAL A 154 7.30 8.25 -13.54
C VAL A 154 6.08 8.36 -14.45
N ILE A 155 5.76 7.27 -15.16
CA ILE A 155 4.59 7.13 -16.01
C ILE A 155 3.51 6.39 -15.23
N VAL A 156 2.27 6.90 -15.26
CA VAL A 156 1.12 6.25 -14.61
C VAL A 156 0.09 5.85 -15.66
N SER A 157 -0.23 4.55 -15.74
CA SER A 157 -1.27 4.00 -16.62
C SER A 157 -2.56 3.78 -15.85
N GLU A 158 -3.63 4.52 -16.17
CA GLU A 158 -4.91 4.52 -15.45
C GLU A 158 -6.07 4.91 -16.38
N PRO A 159 -7.14 4.10 -16.53
CA PRO A 159 -8.28 4.43 -17.38
C PRO A 159 -9.17 5.55 -16.83
N ASN A 160 -9.21 5.75 -15.51
CA ASN A 160 -10.06 6.76 -14.88
C ASN A 160 -9.43 8.16 -14.95
N GLU A 161 -10.12 9.10 -15.59
CA GLU A 161 -9.64 10.47 -15.81
C GLU A 161 -9.37 11.22 -14.50
N GLN A 162 -10.25 11.10 -13.51
CA GLN A 162 -10.08 11.81 -12.24
C GLN A 162 -8.84 11.32 -11.49
N ARG A 163 -8.58 10.00 -11.52
CA ARG A 163 -7.37 9.42 -10.92
C ARG A 163 -6.11 9.85 -11.66
N ARG A 164 -6.16 9.99 -13.00
CA ARG A 164 -5.05 10.55 -13.77
C ARG A 164 -4.76 12.00 -13.39
N LYS A 165 -5.79 12.83 -13.16
CA LYS A 165 -5.63 14.21 -12.68
C LYS A 165 -4.91 14.25 -11.32
N VAL A 166 -5.35 13.43 -10.37
CA VAL A 166 -4.68 13.32 -9.05
C VAL A 166 -3.23 12.85 -9.21
N ALA A 167 -2.96 11.90 -10.11
CA ALA A 167 -1.58 11.45 -10.36
C ALA A 167 -0.68 12.58 -10.89
N LEU A 168 -1.18 13.44 -11.80
CA LEU A 168 -0.45 14.63 -12.27
C LEU A 168 -0.18 15.62 -11.13
N GLU A 169 -1.18 15.88 -10.28
CA GLU A 169 -1.04 16.78 -9.11
C GLU A 169 -0.04 16.23 -8.07
N LEU A 170 0.14 14.91 -8.01
CA LEU A 170 1.11 14.24 -7.14
C LEU A 170 2.47 14.02 -7.80
N GLY A 171 2.69 14.59 -9.00
CA GLY A 171 4.00 14.66 -9.65
C GLY A 171 4.30 13.57 -10.67
N ALA A 172 3.28 12.90 -11.25
CA ALA A 172 3.51 12.05 -12.42
C ALA A 172 4.05 12.87 -13.60
N ASP A 173 5.10 12.38 -14.23
CA ASP A 173 5.68 13.05 -15.42
C ASP A 173 4.80 12.83 -16.66
N LEU A 174 4.08 11.71 -16.71
CA LEU A 174 3.13 11.38 -17.76
C LEU A 174 2.02 10.47 -17.21
N VAL A 175 0.80 10.70 -17.66
CA VAL A 175 -0.33 9.80 -17.41
C VAL A 175 -0.88 9.28 -18.73
N VAL A 176 -1.28 8.02 -18.78
CA VAL A 176 -1.76 7.35 -19.99
C VAL A 176 -3.12 6.71 -19.72
N ASP A 177 -4.06 6.91 -20.61
CA ASP A 177 -5.32 6.16 -20.66
C ASP A 177 -5.12 4.89 -21.53
N PRO A 178 -4.89 3.72 -20.94
CA PRO A 178 -4.58 2.51 -21.70
C PRO A 178 -5.77 2.00 -22.53
N THR A 179 -6.96 2.61 -22.40
CA THR A 179 -8.14 2.27 -23.20
C THR A 179 -8.24 3.09 -24.49
N LYS A 180 -7.46 4.17 -24.59
CA LYS A 180 -7.48 5.12 -25.71
C LYS A 180 -6.12 5.32 -26.36
N GLU A 181 -5.06 5.01 -25.65
CA GLU A 181 -3.68 5.30 -26.03
C GLU A 181 -2.86 4.02 -26.07
N ASP A 182 -1.89 3.99 -26.97
CA ASP A 182 -0.95 2.86 -27.10
C ASP A 182 0.16 2.98 -26.07
N LEU A 183 -0.02 2.38 -24.90
CA LEU A 183 0.96 2.37 -23.82
C LEU A 183 2.33 1.83 -24.26
N PRO A 184 2.45 0.72 -25.00
CA PRO A 184 3.71 0.25 -25.56
C PRO A 184 4.43 1.30 -26.42
N ALA A 185 3.73 1.95 -27.35
CA ALA A 185 4.32 3.00 -28.20
C ALA A 185 4.81 4.21 -27.37
N ILE A 186 4.04 4.60 -26.34
CA ILE A 186 4.41 5.67 -25.41
C ILE A 186 5.66 5.28 -24.63
N VAL A 187 5.70 4.11 -24.00
CA VAL A 187 6.89 3.65 -23.27
C VAL A 187 8.11 3.60 -24.18
N ASN A 188 7.97 3.07 -25.37
CA ASN A 188 9.07 3.02 -26.36
C ASN A 188 9.61 4.41 -26.68
N ARG A 189 8.74 5.40 -26.93
CA ARG A 189 9.12 6.78 -27.20
C ARG A 189 9.83 7.42 -26.00
N GLU A 190 9.25 7.27 -24.79
CA GLU A 190 9.71 7.93 -23.56
C GLU A 190 11.03 7.36 -23.02
N THR A 191 11.39 6.14 -23.43
CA THR A 191 12.60 5.43 -23.00
C THR A 191 13.60 5.20 -24.14
N ASN A 192 13.41 5.81 -25.32
CA ASN A 192 14.23 5.58 -26.52
C ASN A 192 14.34 4.08 -26.87
N GLY A 193 13.26 3.32 -26.74
CA GLY A 193 13.20 1.91 -27.06
C GLY A 193 13.77 0.97 -26.00
N GLN A 194 14.24 1.47 -24.87
CA GLN A 194 14.87 0.61 -23.84
C GLN A 194 13.88 -0.08 -22.90
N GLY A 195 12.69 0.48 -22.72
CA GLY A 195 11.71 0.02 -21.73
C GLY A 195 11.93 0.63 -20.34
N MET A 196 11.10 0.24 -19.38
CA MET A 196 11.08 0.79 -18.03
C MET A 196 12.03 0.02 -17.12
N ASP A 197 12.81 0.72 -16.29
CA ASP A 197 13.70 0.12 -15.29
C ASP A 197 12.88 -0.62 -14.22
N VAL A 198 11.79 0.00 -13.77
CA VAL A 198 10.89 -0.58 -12.77
C VAL A 198 9.44 -0.47 -13.22
N ILE A 199 8.70 -1.55 -13.07
CA ILE A 199 7.25 -1.56 -13.27
C ILE A 199 6.56 -2.03 -11.99
N VAL A 200 5.62 -1.24 -11.47
CA VAL A 200 4.81 -1.59 -10.31
C VAL A 200 3.38 -1.88 -10.76
N MET A 201 2.96 -3.13 -10.60
CA MET A 201 1.57 -3.51 -10.83
C MET A 201 0.73 -3.23 -9.59
N ALA A 202 0.17 -2.01 -9.51
CA ALA A 202 -0.70 -1.57 -8.42
C ALA A 202 -2.17 -2.00 -8.61
N ILE A 203 -2.47 -2.74 -9.67
CA ILE A 203 -3.76 -3.36 -9.97
C ILE A 203 -3.60 -4.86 -10.23
N GLY A 204 -4.49 -5.68 -9.66
CA GLY A 204 -4.42 -7.14 -9.75
C GLY A 204 -5.26 -7.71 -10.89
N VAL A 205 -4.90 -7.40 -12.14
CA VAL A 205 -5.54 -7.93 -13.36
C VAL A 205 -4.59 -8.92 -14.02
N PRO A 206 -4.85 -10.27 -13.94
CA PRO A 206 -3.94 -11.29 -14.46
C PRO A 206 -3.59 -11.12 -15.95
N ALA A 207 -4.55 -10.70 -16.76
CA ALA A 207 -4.37 -10.51 -18.21
C ALA A 207 -3.32 -9.45 -18.56
N LEU A 208 -3.01 -8.51 -17.66
CA LEU A 208 -2.04 -7.45 -17.91
C LEU A 208 -0.59 -7.86 -17.61
N VAL A 209 -0.37 -8.99 -16.92
CA VAL A 209 0.99 -9.38 -16.47
C VAL A 209 1.94 -9.55 -17.64
N ASN A 210 1.53 -10.33 -18.66
CA ASN A 210 2.40 -10.64 -19.80
C ASN A 210 2.68 -9.42 -20.68
N SER A 211 1.69 -8.58 -20.94
CA SER A 211 1.88 -7.33 -21.70
C SER A 211 2.77 -6.36 -20.97
N THR A 212 2.66 -6.28 -19.64
CA THR A 212 3.48 -5.42 -18.79
C THR A 212 4.95 -5.88 -18.76
N LEU A 213 5.21 -7.20 -18.72
CA LEU A 213 6.57 -7.74 -18.82
C LEU A 213 7.31 -7.28 -20.09
N LYS A 214 6.61 -7.14 -21.21
CA LYS A 214 7.19 -6.68 -22.49
C LYS A 214 7.59 -5.19 -22.49
N LEU A 215 7.13 -4.42 -21.53
CA LEU A 215 7.50 -3.01 -21.35
C LEU A 215 8.73 -2.83 -20.47
N CYS A 216 9.21 -3.91 -19.84
CA CYS A 216 10.33 -3.86 -18.94
C CYS A 216 11.65 -3.84 -19.72
N LYS A 217 12.59 -3.02 -19.28
CA LYS A 217 13.96 -2.96 -19.76
C LYS A 217 14.72 -4.24 -19.46
N ARG A 218 15.73 -4.55 -20.23
CA ARG A 218 16.68 -5.63 -19.90
C ARG A 218 17.33 -5.35 -18.54
N GLY A 219 17.34 -6.36 -17.66
CA GLY A 219 17.81 -6.23 -16.28
C GLY A 219 16.83 -5.50 -15.35
N GLY A 220 15.67 -5.05 -15.85
CA GLY A 220 14.69 -4.32 -15.06
C GLY A 220 13.86 -5.22 -14.12
N THR A 221 12.96 -4.61 -13.37
CA THR A 221 12.13 -5.28 -12.37
C THR A 221 10.64 -5.06 -12.62
N VAL A 222 9.83 -6.13 -12.53
CA VAL A 222 8.37 -6.07 -12.46
C VAL A 222 7.92 -6.52 -11.07
N ASN A 223 7.37 -5.60 -10.28
CA ASN A 223 6.84 -5.87 -8.95
C ASN A 223 5.32 -6.11 -9.01
N LEU A 224 4.91 -7.34 -8.70
CA LEU A 224 3.51 -7.74 -8.57
C LEU A 224 3.03 -7.35 -7.17
N PHE A 225 2.59 -6.10 -7.02
CA PHE A 225 2.23 -5.53 -5.72
C PHE A 225 0.79 -5.85 -5.32
N ALA A 226 -0.17 -5.66 -6.22
CA ALA A 226 -1.58 -5.92 -5.92
C ALA A 226 -1.86 -7.43 -5.82
N GLY A 227 -2.83 -7.79 -4.95
CA GLY A 227 -3.39 -9.14 -4.97
C GLY A 227 -4.27 -9.32 -6.21
N PHE A 228 -4.03 -10.35 -6.99
CA PHE A 228 -4.72 -10.60 -8.25
C PHE A 228 -6.14 -11.15 -8.07
N ALA A 229 -7.02 -10.85 -9.03
CA ALA A 229 -8.41 -11.31 -9.04
C ALA A 229 -8.51 -12.82 -9.36
N GLY A 230 -9.60 -13.45 -8.95
CA GLY A 230 -9.84 -14.87 -9.15
C GLY A 230 -8.77 -15.74 -8.50
N THR A 231 -8.29 -16.76 -9.22
CA THR A 231 -7.18 -17.63 -8.79
C THR A 231 -5.82 -16.94 -8.88
N GLY A 232 -5.73 -15.80 -9.56
CA GLY A 232 -4.49 -15.10 -9.83
C GLY A 232 -3.66 -15.74 -10.95
N GLU A 233 -4.21 -16.71 -11.67
CA GLU A 233 -3.53 -17.35 -12.80
C GLU A 233 -3.32 -16.39 -13.96
N SER A 234 -2.12 -16.43 -14.54
CA SER A 234 -1.74 -15.64 -15.71
C SER A 234 -0.79 -16.43 -16.58
N THR A 235 -0.94 -16.27 -17.89
CA THR A 235 0.04 -16.80 -18.85
C THR A 235 1.21 -15.85 -18.94
N ILE A 236 2.42 -16.36 -18.74
CA ILE A 236 3.68 -15.60 -18.81
C ILE A 236 4.56 -16.19 -19.91
N GLU A 237 5.08 -15.33 -20.76
CA GLU A 237 6.07 -15.66 -21.78
C GLU A 237 7.46 -15.73 -21.13
N VAL A 238 7.83 -16.91 -20.64
CA VAL A 238 9.02 -17.10 -19.81
C VAL A 238 10.32 -16.71 -20.49
N ASN A 239 10.39 -16.82 -21.83
CA ASN A 239 11.56 -16.38 -22.58
C ASN A 239 11.78 -14.86 -22.52
N THR A 240 10.72 -14.07 -22.35
CA THR A 240 10.84 -12.63 -22.11
C THR A 240 11.61 -12.36 -20.82
N ILE A 241 11.35 -13.14 -19.76
CA ILE A 241 12.07 -13.04 -18.49
C ILE A 241 13.52 -13.49 -18.66
N HIS A 242 13.72 -14.70 -19.26
CA HIS A 242 15.04 -15.32 -19.37
C HIS A 242 16.02 -14.48 -20.20
N TYR A 243 15.67 -14.15 -21.44
CA TYR A 243 16.60 -13.48 -22.36
C TYR A 243 16.79 -11.98 -22.07
N ASN A 244 15.93 -11.38 -21.27
CA ASN A 244 16.07 -9.98 -20.85
C ASN A 244 16.50 -9.85 -19.39
N GLU A 245 16.79 -10.95 -18.67
CA GLU A 245 17.20 -10.94 -17.25
C GLU A 245 16.23 -10.13 -16.36
N ILE A 246 14.92 -10.21 -16.64
CA ILE A 246 13.91 -9.44 -15.91
C ILE A 246 13.71 -10.06 -14.52
N ASN A 247 13.77 -9.25 -13.47
CA ASN A 247 13.34 -9.64 -12.14
C ASN A 247 11.82 -9.54 -12.01
N VAL A 248 11.16 -10.65 -11.72
CA VAL A 248 9.73 -10.66 -11.36
C VAL A 248 9.60 -11.01 -9.89
N ASN A 249 9.09 -10.08 -9.10
CA ASN A 249 8.93 -10.30 -7.66
C ASN A 249 7.56 -9.87 -7.15
N GLY A 250 7.22 -10.25 -5.92
CA GLY A 250 5.99 -9.86 -5.25
C GLY A 250 6.27 -9.12 -3.96
N SER A 251 5.28 -8.36 -3.51
CA SER A 251 5.32 -7.67 -2.23
C SER A 251 4.06 -7.96 -1.43
N THR A 252 4.20 -8.19 -0.14
CA THR A 252 3.07 -8.39 0.77
C THR A 252 3.40 -7.86 2.16
N ALA A 253 2.44 -7.19 2.76
CA ALA A 253 2.56 -6.57 4.07
C ALA A 253 3.82 -5.67 4.17
N TYR A 254 4.28 -5.43 5.37
CA TYR A 254 5.45 -4.59 5.66
C TYR A 254 6.19 -5.14 6.89
N LYS A 255 7.41 -4.68 7.11
CA LYS A 255 8.14 -4.83 8.37
C LYS A 255 7.93 -3.59 9.23
N LEU A 256 8.13 -3.69 10.54
CA LEU A 256 8.01 -2.54 11.43
C LEU A 256 8.90 -1.36 10.98
N GLU A 257 10.09 -1.62 10.50
CA GLU A 257 10.98 -0.57 9.94
C GLU A 257 10.36 0.19 8.76
N ASP A 258 9.54 -0.48 7.92
CA ASP A 258 8.83 0.16 6.80
C ASP A 258 7.69 1.04 7.32
N TYR A 259 7.02 0.61 8.40
CA TYR A 259 5.98 1.39 9.07
C TYR A 259 6.53 2.66 9.73
N LEU A 260 7.64 2.53 10.44
CA LEU A 260 8.33 3.67 11.04
C LEU A 260 8.79 4.68 9.98
N ALA A 261 9.34 4.20 8.87
CA ALA A 261 9.72 5.05 7.74
C ALA A 261 8.50 5.76 7.12
N ALA A 262 7.37 5.06 6.97
CA ALA A 262 6.12 5.65 6.49
C ALA A 262 5.62 6.75 7.44
N ALA A 263 5.66 6.50 8.75
CA ALA A 263 5.27 7.48 9.76
C ALA A 263 6.14 8.75 9.68
N GLU A 264 7.46 8.60 9.52
CA GLU A 264 8.36 9.76 9.38
C GLU A 264 8.12 10.53 8.07
N MET A 265 7.77 9.86 6.97
CA MET A 265 7.41 10.51 5.72
C MET A 265 6.10 11.32 5.84
N ILE A 266 5.11 10.81 6.56
CA ILE A 266 3.87 11.53 6.88
C ILE A 266 4.16 12.71 7.80
N LYS A 267 4.88 12.50 8.91
CA LYS A 267 5.24 13.56 9.87
C LYS A 267 6.02 14.70 9.22
N SER A 268 6.90 14.40 8.30
CA SER A 268 7.73 15.40 7.60
C SER A 268 7.04 16.05 6.40
N GLY A 269 5.79 15.67 6.08
CA GLY A 269 5.05 16.19 4.93
C GLY A 269 5.63 15.81 3.56
N LYS A 270 6.50 14.79 3.50
CA LYS A 270 7.08 14.31 2.22
C LYS A 270 6.08 13.56 1.37
N ILE A 271 5.04 13.00 1.99
CA ILE A 271 3.93 12.30 1.34
C ILE A 271 2.65 13.11 1.58
N ASP A 272 1.99 13.48 0.50
CA ASP A 272 0.65 14.09 0.53
C ASP A 272 -0.40 12.97 0.55
N ALA A 273 -0.72 12.50 1.76
CA ALA A 273 -1.72 11.47 1.95
C ALA A 273 -3.16 12.02 1.89
N ASP A 274 -3.35 13.27 2.27
CA ASP A 274 -4.69 13.88 2.32
C ASP A 274 -5.31 14.04 0.93
N LYS A 275 -4.53 14.28 -0.12
CA LYS A 275 -5.01 14.31 -1.50
C LYS A 275 -5.56 12.96 -2.00
N ILE A 276 -5.20 11.86 -1.35
CA ILE A 276 -5.70 10.53 -1.71
C ILE A 276 -7.07 10.28 -1.07
N VAL A 277 -7.42 10.98 0.02
CA VAL A 277 -8.71 10.84 0.70
C VAL A 277 -9.79 11.59 -0.06
N THR A 278 -10.78 10.87 -0.58
CA THR A 278 -11.87 11.46 -1.36
C THR A 278 -13.22 11.50 -0.65
N HIS A 279 -13.44 10.62 0.31
CA HIS A 279 -14.72 10.50 1.01
C HIS A 279 -14.48 10.27 2.51
N ARG A 280 -15.37 10.85 3.32
CA ARG A 280 -15.41 10.68 4.77
C ARG A 280 -16.83 10.36 5.17
N PHE A 281 -17.02 9.38 6.02
CA PHE A 281 -18.31 8.97 6.53
C PHE A 281 -18.24 8.74 8.02
N LYS A 282 -19.34 8.97 8.71
CA LYS A 282 -19.51 8.54 10.10
C LYS A 282 -19.67 7.02 10.16
N ILE A 283 -19.37 6.42 11.32
CA ILE A 283 -19.43 4.97 11.51
C ILE A 283 -20.85 4.43 11.26
N GLU A 284 -21.89 5.20 11.58
CA GLU A 284 -23.29 4.86 11.32
C GLU A 284 -23.59 4.75 9.82
N ASP A 285 -22.84 5.45 9.00
CA ASP A 285 -22.96 5.46 7.53
C ASP A 285 -22.04 4.42 6.85
N PHE A 286 -21.54 3.43 7.60
CA PHE A 286 -20.62 2.40 7.10
C PHE A 286 -21.08 1.75 5.80
N GLN A 287 -22.38 1.48 5.65
CA GLN A 287 -22.92 0.89 4.41
C GLN A 287 -22.74 1.81 3.20
N LYS A 288 -22.96 3.13 3.36
CA LYS A 288 -22.73 4.11 2.28
C LYS A 288 -21.25 4.17 1.89
N ALA A 289 -20.36 4.16 2.89
CA ALA A 289 -18.92 4.12 2.66
C ALA A 289 -18.49 2.85 1.90
N TYR A 290 -19.06 1.70 2.26
CA TYR A 290 -18.84 0.43 1.58
C TYR A 290 -19.29 0.49 0.12
N ASP A 291 -20.48 1.05 -0.15
CA ASP A 291 -21.05 1.16 -1.50
C ASP A 291 -20.18 2.04 -2.42
N VAL A 292 -19.63 3.15 -1.91
CA VAL A 292 -18.64 3.98 -2.63
C VAL A 292 -17.37 3.18 -2.99
N CYS A 293 -16.88 2.35 -2.05
CA CYS A 293 -15.73 1.48 -2.30
C CYS A 293 -16.04 0.41 -3.35
N VAL A 294 -17.22 -0.18 -3.34
CA VAL A 294 -17.66 -1.19 -4.34
C VAL A 294 -17.81 -0.58 -5.70
N ALA A 295 -18.43 0.60 -5.79
CA ALA A 295 -18.60 1.33 -7.03
C ALA A 295 -17.28 1.84 -7.63
N GLY A 296 -16.20 1.91 -6.82
CA GLY A 296 -14.89 2.41 -7.27
C GLY A 296 -14.86 3.90 -7.62
N THR A 297 -15.85 4.67 -7.15
CA THR A 297 -15.99 6.10 -7.42
C THR A 297 -15.05 6.96 -6.56
N GLY A 298 -14.59 6.42 -5.43
CA GLY A 298 -13.59 7.06 -4.57
C GLY A 298 -12.18 6.50 -4.76
N LEU A 299 -11.19 7.24 -4.27
CA LEU A 299 -9.81 6.75 -4.08
C LEU A 299 -9.69 6.10 -2.70
N LYS A 300 -9.63 6.91 -1.64
CA LYS A 300 -9.63 6.40 -0.27
C LYS A 300 -10.87 6.92 0.47
N VAL A 301 -11.55 6.01 1.13
CA VAL A 301 -12.73 6.28 1.95
C VAL A 301 -12.34 6.12 3.42
N ILE A 302 -12.61 7.12 4.23
CA ILE A 302 -12.32 7.14 5.67
C ILE A 302 -13.64 7.04 6.45
N ILE A 303 -13.61 6.23 7.51
CA ILE A 303 -14.67 6.15 8.52
C ILE A 303 -14.19 6.92 9.75
N GLU A 304 -15.03 7.79 10.26
CA GLU A 304 -14.81 8.57 11.48
C GLU A 304 -15.87 8.18 12.51
N PRO A 305 -15.49 7.95 13.77
CA PRO A 305 -16.44 7.68 14.87
C PRO A 305 -17.40 8.85 15.10
#